data_fc7a403b4ed60398bb5a273f16f0a19a
#
_entry.id   fc7a403b4ed60398bb5a273f16f0a19a
#
_cell.length_a   1.000
_cell.length_b   1.000
_cell.length_c   1.000
_cell.angle_alpha   90.00
_cell.angle_beta   90.00
_cell.angle_gamma   90.00
#
_symmetry.space_group_name_H-M   'P 1'
#
loop_
_entity.id
_entity.type
_entity.pdbx_description
1 polymer ?
#
loop_
_entity_poly.entity_id
_entity_poly.type
_entity_poly.pdbx_seq_one_letter_code
_entity_poly.pdbx_strand_id
1 'polypeptide(L)'
;NTQTLDIVKVELSDTATVLHMNAYYRPKNWIVISSDSYLQIPARRFMLTGAEGITPDSLFWMPDSGRASFMLRFPPLPRGTKSFDFIESDCDDCFKLYGVDLTGKTEYPEFPEGLPRELRKAPKDGPVPDPIFAVGETRVNIHLLGFREGMYKDMTLYINSMLTGHERKDAPIDPETGVATFKFGQYGPSLIYGNPAGPGSMHLNFWTAPGETADIYVDLTEKGKSIVQRRGKERKASHDHKLYATGTYADLNMLYDMRAEKQIGFDFYTGKFADYRMTADEYAQMIVSKYKMLTDSVARSGMSEMMKELNLLSLKQEALCVMVTCSSLLEHNYRSVNNLWDRNAKIDYKFATLEPKHYAAVCGLFDINDPKLLMGEFEPDYRTAISYSAFDWADIIHAENGLVVDLRKAVPMAAKAANCELTEADLASLRSLKNPFYAEACEAIQARVRRELAALEGKVKIEETPDVAPDKLFDAIVAPCKGKVVLVDFWNTWCGPCQAAIKANEPLKTGELKSDDIVWIYLANETSPLVTYKTQIGKIAGKHYRLNEEQWKYLCEKFKVDRKSTRLNSS
;
A
#
# COMPACT_ATOMS: atom_id res chain seq x y z
N ASN A 1 0.23 20.43 0.53
CA ASN A 1 0.91 21.14 -0.56
C ASN A 1 1.04 20.27 -1.81
N THR A 2 0.89 20.88 -2.99
CA THR A 2 1.00 20.20 -4.30
C THR A 2 2.44 20.23 -4.83
N GLN A 3 2.83 19.20 -5.60
CA GLN A 3 4.09 19.20 -6.36
C GLN A 3 3.98 19.97 -7.69
N THR A 4 2.75 20.24 -8.12
CA THR A 4 2.44 20.82 -9.44
C THR A 4 2.51 22.34 -9.42
N LEU A 5 2.05 23.01 -8.38
CA LEU A 5 1.99 24.47 -8.28
C LEU A 5 2.95 25.03 -7.23
N ASP A 6 3.45 26.24 -7.50
CA ASP A 6 4.28 27.03 -6.60
C ASP A 6 3.87 28.49 -6.64
N ILE A 7 3.76 29.13 -5.47
CA ILE A 7 3.61 30.58 -5.35
C ILE A 7 5.01 31.16 -5.16
N VAL A 8 5.52 31.82 -6.20
CA VAL A 8 6.90 32.35 -6.20
C VAL A 8 6.98 33.81 -5.72
N LYS A 9 5.85 34.53 -5.79
CA LYS A 9 5.75 35.92 -5.30
C LYS A 9 4.29 36.25 -4.99
N VAL A 10 4.08 37.05 -3.95
CA VAL A 10 2.79 37.65 -3.62
C VAL A 10 2.93 39.16 -3.65
N GLU A 11 2.09 39.82 -4.43
CA GLU A 11 1.99 41.29 -4.43
C GLU A 11 0.71 41.70 -3.70
N LEU A 12 0.89 42.55 -2.68
CA LEU A 12 -0.22 43.11 -1.90
C LEU A 12 -0.39 44.60 -2.23
N SER A 13 -1.62 45.00 -2.53
CA SER A 13 -1.98 46.40 -2.74
C SER A 13 -3.33 46.68 -2.08
N ASP A 14 -3.73 47.95 -2.01
CA ASP A 14 -5.05 48.35 -1.48
C ASP A 14 -6.20 47.95 -2.42
N THR A 15 -5.90 47.53 -3.67
CA THR A 15 -6.90 47.15 -4.67
C THR A 15 -6.92 45.67 -5.00
N ALA A 16 -5.83 44.94 -4.79
CA ALA A 16 -5.73 43.53 -5.16
C ALA A 16 -4.60 42.80 -4.40
N THR A 17 -4.74 41.49 -4.32
CA THR A 17 -3.66 40.54 -4.04
C THR A 17 -3.38 39.77 -5.32
N VAL A 18 -2.10 39.76 -5.78
CA VAL A 18 -1.70 39.04 -6.99
C VAL A 18 -0.71 37.94 -6.62
N LEU A 19 -1.02 36.72 -7.03
CA LEU A 19 -0.13 35.58 -6.89
C LEU A 19 0.60 35.32 -8.20
N HIS A 20 1.93 35.32 -8.17
CA HIS A 20 2.76 34.82 -9.26
C HIS A 20 2.98 33.32 -9.04
N MET A 21 2.49 32.53 -9.98
CA MET A 21 2.46 31.09 -9.89
C MET A 21 3.43 30.46 -10.91
N ASN A 22 4.10 29.39 -10.51
CA ASN A 22 4.75 28.48 -11.42
C ASN A 22 4.03 27.14 -11.39
N ALA A 23 3.87 26.52 -12.57
CA ALA A 23 3.39 25.15 -12.70
C ALA A 23 4.51 24.24 -13.19
N TYR A 24 4.56 23.03 -12.65
CA TYR A 24 5.50 21.96 -12.97
C TYR A 24 4.71 20.67 -13.21
N TYR A 25 4.54 20.28 -14.47
CA TYR A 25 3.80 19.07 -14.79
C TYR A 25 4.38 18.39 -16.04
N ARG A 26 3.89 17.20 -16.35
CA ARG A 26 4.38 16.43 -17.50
C ARG A 26 4.19 17.21 -18.81
N PRO A 27 5.21 17.28 -19.68
CA PRO A 27 5.06 17.87 -20.99
C PRO A 27 3.86 17.29 -21.76
N LYS A 28 3.15 18.11 -22.51
CA LYS A 28 1.98 17.74 -23.32
C LYS A 28 0.81 17.13 -22.51
N ASN A 29 0.81 17.28 -21.20
CA ASN A 29 -0.35 17.07 -20.35
C ASN A 29 -0.93 18.43 -19.95
N TRP A 30 -2.05 18.44 -19.29
CA TRP A 30 -2.77 19.67 -18.95
C TRP A 30 -2.96 19.83 -17.45
N ILE A 31 -3.14 21.07 -17.04
CA ILE A 31 -3.66 21.47 -15.74
C ILE A 31 -4.89 22.35 -15.95
N VAL A 32 -5.71 22.51 -14.93
CA VAL A 32 -6.82 23.46 -14.88
C VAL A 32 -6.65 24.28 -13.60
N ILE A 33 -7.05 25.53 -13.63
CA ILE A 33 -7.27 26.36 -12.45
C ILE A 33 -8.74 26.75 -12.47
N SER A 34 -9.45 26.42 -11.40
CA SER A 34 -10.89 26.71 -11.31
C SER A 34 -11.15 28.21 -11.11
N SER A 35 -12.23 28.72 -11.71
CA SER A 35 -12.77 30.06 -11.41
C SER A 35 -13.27 30.17 -9.96
N ASP A 36 -13.56 29.05 -9.30
CA ASP A 36 -13.93 28.97 -7.87
C ASP A 36 -12.72 29.09 -6.92
N SER A 37 -11.51 29.35 -7.46
CA SER A 37 -10.30 29.52 -6.65
C SER A 37 -10.44 30.67 -5.66
N TYR A 38 -9.90 30.47 -4.44
CA TYR A 38 -9.96 31.50 -3.42
C TYR A 38 -8.71 31.49 -2.50
N LEU A 39 -8.50 32.65 -1.85
CA LEU A 39 -7.60 32.75 -0.71
C LEU A 39 -8.41 32.63 0.57
N GLN A 40 -7.96 31.77 1.49
CA GLN A 40 -8.60 31.55 2.79
C GLN A 40 -7.76 32.16 3.91
N ILE A 41 -8.35 33.04 4.68
CA ILE A 41 -7.89 33.43 6.02
C ILE A 41 -8.96 33.01 7.06
N PRO A 42 -8.69 33.01 8.37
CA PRO A 42 -9.71 32.67 9.36
C PRO A 42 -11.05 33.38 9.09
N ALA A 43 -12.13 32.61 8.98
CA ALA A 43 -13.50 33.05 8.76
C ALA A 43 -13.79 33.83 7.47
N ARG A 44 -12.86 33.96 6.49
CA ARG A 44 -13.12 34.71 5.25
C ARG A 44 -12.43 34.13 4.02
N ARG A 45 -13.18 34.09 2.91
CA ARG A 45 -12.69 33.72 1.57
C ARG A 45 -12.61 34.94 0.66
N PHE A 46 -11.60 34.98 -0.19
CA PHE A 46 -11.39 35.99 -1.23
C PHE A 46 -11.35 35.28 -2.56
N MET A 47 -12.45 35.36 -3.31
CA MET A 47 -12.61 34.63 -4.57
C MET A 47 -11.74 35.20 -5.66
N LEU A 48 -11.33 34.36 -6.63
CA LEU A 48 -10.58 34.75 -7.83
C LEU A 48 -11.33 35.83 -8.61
N THR A 49 -10.64 36.90 -9.00
CA THR A 49 -11.21 38.02 -9.77
C THR A 49 -10.62 38.11 -11.16
N GLY A 50 -9.52 37.45 -11.46
CA GLY A 50 -8.88 37.41 -12.76
C GLY A 50 -7.63 36.56 -12.80
N ALA A 51 -7.21 36.21 -13.97
CA ALA A 51 -6.00 35.46 -14.26
C ALA A 51 -5.29 36.01 -15.49
N GLU A 52 -3.96 35.88 -15.53
CA GLU A 52 -3.12 36.24 -16.67
C GLU A 52 -2.15 35.07 -16.95
N GLY A 53 -2.02 34.68 -18.22
CA GLY A 53 -1.20 33.54 -18.65
C GLY A 53 -1.87 32.19 -18.51
N ILE A 54 -3.08 32.11 -17.93
CA ILE A 54 -3.93 30.92 -17.86
C ILE A 54 -5.40 31.35 -17.91
N THR A 55 -6.26 30.56 -18.55
CA THR A 55 -7.71 30.81 -18.58
C THR A 55 -8.37 29.88 -17.57
N PRO A 56 -9.06 30.41 -16.53
CA PRO A 56 -9.79 29.57 -15.58
C PRO A 56 -10.80 28.65 -16.27
N ASP A 57 -11.04 27.49 -15.68
CA ASP A 57 -11.95 26.42 -16.16
C ASP A 57 -11.61 25.85 -17.54
N SER A 58 -10.42 26.16 -18.06
CA SER A 58 -9.95 25.68 -19.37
C SER A 58 -8.70 24.83 -19.25
N LEU A 59 -8.54 23.85 -20.15
CA LEU A 59 -7.35 23.01 -20.20
C LEU A 59 -6.14 23.85 -20.59
N PHE A 60 -5.19 24.01 -19.71
CA PHE A 60 -3.89 24.62 -19.98
C PHE A 60 -2.87 23.53 -20.30
N TRP A 61 -2.50 23.39 -21.55
CA TRP A 61 -1.55 22.38 -22.00
C TRP A 61 -0.12 22.80 -21.68
N MET A 62 0.58 21.95 -20.90
CA MET A 62 1.97 22.21 -20.53
C MET A 62 2.90 22.18 -21.75
N PRO A 63 3.81 23.14 -21.84
CA PRO A 63 4.82 23.18 -22.90
C PRO A 63 5.82 22.01 -22.77
N ASP A 64 6.66 21.81 -23.79
CA ASP A 64 7.68 20.77 -23.82
C ASP A 64 8.69 20.86 -22.66
N SER A 65 8.87 22.04 -22.07
CA SER A 65 9.68 22.25 -20.87
C SER A 65 9.08 21.63 -19.60
N GLY A 66 7.79 21.30 -19.61
CA GLY A 66 7.05 20.91 -18.40
C GLY A 66 6.91 22.02 -17.36
N ARG A 67 7.16 23.29 -17.72
CA ARG A 67 7.11 24.46 -16.84
C ARG A 67 6.31 25.57 -17.46
N ALA A 68 5.47 26.24 -16.67
CA ALA A 68 4.71 27.41 -17.09
C ALA A 68 4.62 28.42 -15.94
N SER A 69 4.38 29.68 -16.25
CA SER A 69 4.16 30.73 -15.26
C SER A 69 2.89 31.49 -15.62
N PHE A 70 2.13 31.89 -14.60
CA PHE A 70 0.90 32.66 -14.75
C PHE A 70 0.60 33.45 -13.48
N MET A 71 -0.35 34.36 -13.52
CA MET A 71 -0.75 35.17 -12.38
C MET A 71 -2.24 34.97 -12.09
N LEU A 72 -2.56 34.98 -10.79
CA LEU A 72 -3.94 34.93 -10.28
C LEU A 72 -4.20 36.18 -9.44
N ARG A 73 -5.33 36.83 -9.66
CA ARG A 73 -5.72 38.07 -9.00
C ARG A 73 -6.93 37.85 -8.11
N PHE A 74 -6.82 38.36 -6.88
CA PHE A 74 -7.85 38.27 -5.83
C PHE A 74 -8.12 39.67 -5.26
N PRO A 75 -9.25 39.88 -4.53
CA PRO A 75 -9.45 41.09 -3.74
C PRO A 75 -8.30 41.32 -2.75
N PRO A 76 -8.12 42.57 -2.28
CA PRO A 76 -7.04 42.88 -1.35
C PRO A 76 -7.24 42.12 -0.02
N LEU A 77 -6.18 41.48 0.45
CA LEU A 77 -6.13 40.92 1.80
C LEU A 77 -6.08 42.04 2.84
N PRO A 78 -6.69 41.88 4.03
CA PRO A 78 -6.62 42.85 5.14
C PRO A 78 -5.17 43.18 5.48
N ARG A 79 -4.88 44.47 5.75
CA ARG A 79 -3.54 44.89 6.22
C ARG A 79 -3.17 44.14 7.49
N GLY A 80 -1.94 43.61 7.53
CA GLY A 80 -1.42 42.83 8.65
C GLY A 80 -1.74 41.33 8.60
N THR A 81 -2.35 40.83 7.51
CA THR A 81 -2.47 39.39 7.27
C THR A 81 -1.06 38.77 7.25
N LYS A 82 -0.82 37.79 8.11
CA LYS A 82 0.50 37.12 8.24
C LYS A 82 0.62 35.90 7.31
N SER A 83 -0.49 35.22 7.05
CA SER A 83 -0.55 34.04 6.18
C SER A 83 -1.95 33.83 5.63
N PHE A 84 -2.03 33.07 4.55
CA PHE A 84 -3.29 32.61 3.94
C PHE A 84 -3.11 31.23 3.34
N ASP A 85 -4.21 30.57 3.01
CA ASP A 85 -4.23 29.35 2.19
C ASP A 85 -4.75 29.68 0.79
N PHE A 86 -4.14 29.13 -0.25
CA PHE A 86 -4.69 29.13 -1.61
C PHE A 86 -5.40 27.81 -1.86
N ILE A 87 -6.67 27.86 -2.18
CA ILE A 87 -7.55 26.73 -2.48
C ILE A 87 -8.13 26.91 -3.88
N GLU A 88 -7.85 25.97 -4.77
CA GLU A 88 -8.38 26.02 -6.13
C GLU A 88 -9.89 25.81 -6.17
N SER A 89 -10.38 24.86 -5.37
CA SER A 89 -11.80 24.59 -5.16
C SER A 89 -11.97 23.65 -3.96
N ASP A 90 -13.21 23.47 -3.51
CA ASP A 90 -13.54 22.55 -2.40
C ASP A 90 -13.52 21.06 -2.78
N CYS A 91 -13.12 20.71 -4.01
CA CYS A 91 -13.00 19.33 -4.45
C CYS A 91 -11.82 18.61 -3.77
N ASP A 92 -11.86 17.26 -3.76
CA ASP A 92 -10.84 16.45 -3.09
C ASP A 92 -9.49 16.47 -3.84
N ASP A 93 -9.51 16.50 -5.18
CA ASP A 93 -8.33 16.45 -6.05
C ASP A 93 -7.82 17.83 -6.52
N CYS A 94 -8.44 18.92 -6.03
CA CYS A 94 -8.07 20.28 -6.38
C CYS A 94 -6.74 20.70 -5.75
N PHE A 95 -6.03 21.61 -6.39
CA PHE A 95 -4.78 22.15 -5.85
C PHE A 95 -5.03 22.96 -4.57
N LYS A 96 -4.26 22.68 -3.54
CA LYS A 96 -4.33 23.37 -2.25
C LYS A 96 -2.93 23.67 -1.76
N LEU A 97 -2.65 24.93 -1.47
CA LEU A 97 -1.39 25.43 -0.93
C LEU A 97 -1.65 26.08 0.42
N TYR A 98 -1.27 25.40 1.49
CA TYR A 98 -1.55 25.83 2.85
C TYR A 98 -0.40 26.62 3.46
N GLY A 99 -0.73 27.63 4.30
CA GLY A 99 0.23 28.36 5.11
C GLY A 99 1.18 29.23 4.28
N VAL A 100 0.69 29.91 3.25
CA VAL A 100 1.49 30.87 2.49
C VAL A 100 1.87 32.03 3.40
N ASP A 101 3.16 32.12 3.77
CA ASP A 101 3.67 33.11 4.71
C ASP A 101 3.93 34.46 4.03
N LEU A 102 3.39 35.53 4.59
CA LEU A 102 3.56 36.92 4.12
C LEU A 102 4.59 37.71 4.96
N THR A 103 5.13 37.13 6.01
CA THR A 103 6.08 37.83 6.88
C THR A 103 7.49 37.87 6.34
N GLY A 104 7.79 36.98 5.36
CA GLY A 104 9.13 36.81 4.79
C GLY A 104 10.16 36.24 5.80
N LYS A 105 9.70 35.75 6.94
CA LYS A 105 10.50 35.18 8.02
C LYS A 105 9.97 33.83 8.41
N THR A 106 9.92 32.87 7.46
CA THR A 106 9.51 31.52 7.79
C THR A 106 10.55 30.87 8.70
N GLU A 107 10.29 30.87 10.00
CA GLU A 107 11.08 30.12 10.98
C GLU A 107 10.54 28.70 11.04
N TYR A 108 11.44 27.76 10.83
CA TYR A 108 11.12 26.34 11.00
C TYR A 108 11.71 25.90 12.35
N PRO A 109 10.87 25.62 13.38
CA PRO A 109 11.39 25.12 14.65
C PRO A 109 12.07 23.77 14.43
N GLU A 110 13.04 23.45 15.28
CA GLU A 110 13.75 22.17 15.27
C GLU A 110 12.77 20.98 15.40
N PHE A 111 11.73 21.16 16.22
CA PHE A 111 10.65 20.19 16.41
C PHE A 111 9.30 20.83 16.09
N PRO A 112 8.39 20.09 15.43
CA PRO A 112 7.09 20.64 15.08
C PRO A 112 6.24 20.96 16.30
N GLU A 113 5.37 21.95 16.15
CA GLU A 113 4.36 22.27 17.16
C GLU A 113 3.45 21.05 17.40
N GLY A 114 3.05 20.82 18.65
CA GLY A 114 2.23 19.68 19.04
C GLY A 114 2.99 18.37 19.27
N LEU A 115 4.29 18.29 18.94
CA LEU A 115 5.09 17.11 19.27
C LEU A 115 5.33 17.03 20.79
N PRO A 116 5.03 15.86 21.44
CA PRO A 116 5.33 15.62 22.85
C PRO A 116 6.80 15.86 23.21
N ARG A 117 7.07 16.40 24.38
CA ARG A 117 8.44 16.77 24.80
C ARG A 117 9.38 15.58 24.88
N GLU A 118 8.88 14.42 25.29
CA GLU A 118 9.61 13.17 25.42
C GLU A 118 10.11 12.62 24.08
N LEU A 119 9.49 13.01 22.96
CA LEU A 119 9.89 12.64 21.60
C LEU A 119 10.87 13.64 20.95
N ARG A 120 11.15 14.76 21.63
CA ARG A 120 12.11 15.78 21.14
C ARG A 120 13.55 15.39 21.42
N LYS A 121 13.92 14.21 20.95
CA LYS A 121 15.26 13.64 21.11
C LYS A 121 15.63 12.80 19.89
N ALA A 122 16.93 12.59 19.70
CA ALA A 122 17.39 11.63 18.68
C ALA A 122 16.99 10.20 19.08
N PRO A 123 16.58 9.36 18.09
CA PRO A 123 16.36 7.94 18.33
C PRO A 123 17.67 7.24 18.70
N LYS A 124 17.56 6.19 19.49
CA LYS A 124 18.71 5.36 19.87
C LYS A 124 19.06 4.41 18.73
N ASP A 125 20.34 4.41 18.35
CA ASP A 125 20.88 3.40 17.43
C ASP A 125 21.29 2.15 18.20
N GLY A 126 21.33 1.01 17.49
CA GLY A 126 21.70 -0.30 18.06
C GLY A 126 21.21 -1.46 17.18
N PRO A 127 21.06 -2.66 17.72
CA PRO A 127 20.54 -3.79 16.96
C PRO A 127 19.05 -3.60 16.64
N VAL A 128 18.60 -4.18 15.52
CA VAL A 128 17.17 -4.30 15.21
C VAL A 128 16.50 -5.08 16.36
N PRO A 129 15.39 -4.57 16.92
CA PRO A 129 14.67 -5.26 17.99
C PRO A 129 14.22 -6.66 17.57
N ASP A 130 14.16 -7.58 18.53
CA ASP A 130 13.64 -8.92 18.27
C ASP A 130 12.13 -8.89 17.94
N PRO A 131 11.65 -9.79 17.07
CA PRO A 131 10.22 -9.92 16.78
C PRO A 131 9.47 -10.43 18.02
N ILE A 132 8.34 -9.79 18.34
CA ILE A 132 7.48 -10.21 19.44
C ILE A 132 6.41 -11.17 18.94
N PHE A 133 6.50 -12.44 19.36
CA PHE A 133 5.51 -13.49 19.11
C PHE A 133 4.42 -13.46 20.17
N ALA A 134 3.39 -12.69 19.95
CA ALA A 134 2.22 -12.58 20.84
C ALA A 134 0.95 -12.32 20.02
N VAL A 135 -0.19 -12.50 20.67
CA VAL A 135 -1.52 -12.15 20.16
C VAL A 135 -2.04 -10.96 20.95
N GLY A 136 -2.53 -9.92 20.28
CA GLY A 136 -3.09 -8.77 20.98
C GLY A 136 -3.91 -7.87 20.08
N GLU A 137 -4.76 -7.05 20.70
CA GLU A 137 -5.40 -5.92 20.01
C GLU A 137 -4.47 -4.73 20.08
N THR A 138 -4.00 -4.28 18.92
CA THR A 138 -3.10 -3.13 18.78
C THR A 138 -3.92 -1.89 18.42
N ARG A 139 -3.55 -0.76 19.04
CA ARG A 139 -4.09 0.55 18.73
C ARG A 139 -3.00 1.43 18.12
N VAL A 140 -3.30 2.05 16.98
CA VAL A 140 -2.40 3.02 16.34
C VAL A 140 -3.13 4.35 16.21
N ASN A 141 -2.53 5.42 16.72
CA ASN A 141 -2.99 6.78 16.52
C ASN A 141 -2.00 7.49 15.59
N ILE A 142 -2.46 7.97 14.45
CA ILE A 142 -1.66 8.77 13.51
C ILE A 142 -1.98 10.23 13.75
N HIS A 143 -1.00 11.01 14.21
CA HIS A 143 -1.12 12.43 14.48
C HIS A 143 -0.45 13.21 13.35
N LEU A 144 -1.21 13.94 12.56
CA LEU A 144 -0.70 14.78 11.47
C LEU A 144 -0.36 16.18 12.02
N LEU A 145 0.91 16.42 12.37
CA LEU A 145 1.36 17.70 12.89
C LEU A 145 1.39 18.76 11.78
N GLY A 146 0.79 19.92 12.05
CA GLY A 146 0.56 20.94 11.02
C GLY A 146 -0.66 20.67 10.13
N PHE A 147 -1.52 19.73 10.51
CA PHE A 147 -2.77 19.46 9.83
C PHE A 147 -3.70 20.68 9.82
N ARG A 148 -4.44 20.84 8.74
CA ARG A 148 -5.54 21.79 8.61
C ARG A 148 -6.74 21.10 8.00
N GLU A 149 -7.92 21.50 8.44
CA GLU A 149 -9.18 21.00 7.89
C GLU A 149 -9.18 21.07 6.35
N GLY A 150 -9.61 19.99 5.70
CA GLY A 150 -9.66 19.88 4.23
C GLY A 150 -8.36 19.40 3.58
N MET A 151 -7.27 19.14 4.32
CA MET A 151 -6.05 18.53 3.77
C MET A 151 -6.26 17.07 3.38
N TYR A 152 -6.82 16.28 4.30
CA TYR A 152 -7.09 14.86 4.14
C TYR A 152 -8.37 14.51 4.88
N LYS A 153 -9.18 13.59 4.33
CA LYS A 153 -10.43 13.13 4.96
C LYS A 153 -10.24 11.81 5.69
N ASP A 154 -9.52 10.90 5.06
CA ASP A 154 -9.37 9.53 5.53
C ASP A 154 -7.90 9.11 5.50
N MET A 155 -7.55 8.19 6.37
CA MET A 155 -6.26 7.49 6.40
C MET A 155 -6.51 6.00 6.12
N THR A 156 -5.72 5.42 5.25
CA THR A 156 -5.67 3.97 5.02
C THR A 156 -4.40 3.38 5.62
N LEU A 157 -4.53 2.30 6.37
CA LEU A 157 -3.41 1.44 6.77
C LEU A 157 -3.50 0.09 6.07
N TYR A 158 -2.36 -0.40 5.63
CA TYR A 158 -2.14 -1.76 5.14
C TYR A 158 -1.25 -2.47 6.14
N ILE A 159 -1.83 -3.42 6.87
CA ILE A 159 -1.18 -4.16 7.94
C ILE A 159 -0.68 -5.47 7.36
N ASN A 160 0.64 -5.68 7.35
CA ASN A 160 1.21 -6.95 6.93
C ASN A 160 1.36 -7.85 8.16
N SER A 161 0.49 -8.83 8.26
CA SER A 161 0.55 -9.84 9.30
C SER A 161 1.32 -11.05 8.79
N MET A 162 2.26 -11.55 9.60
CA MET A 162 3.02 -12.76 9.31
C MET A 162 2.15 -14.02 9.13
N LEU A 163 0.90 -14.01 9.58
CA LEU A 163 -0.02 -15.15 9.48
C LEU A 163 -1.18 -14.90 8.51
N THR A 164 -1.88 -13.77 8.64
CA THR A 164 -3.08 -13.49 7.84
C THR A 164 -2.80 -12.75 6.53
N GLY A 165 -1.55 -12.38 6.27
CA GLY A 165 -1.17 -11.61 5.10
C GLY A 165 -1.58 -10.14 5.21
N HIS A 166 -2.15 -9.62 4.14
CA HIS A 166 -2.39 -8.19 3.97
C HIS A 166 -3.82 -7.80 4.38
N GLU A 167 -3.97 -6.94 5.37
CA GLU A 167 -5.26 -6.41 5.83
C GLU A 167 -5.31 -4.90 5.61
N ARG A 168 -6.37 -4.39 4.95
CA ARG A 168 -6.61 -2.96 4.78
C ARG A 168 -7.58 -2.46 5.85
N LYS A 169 -7.23 -1.34 6.48
CA LYS A 169 -8.09 -0.58 7.40
C LYS A 169 -8.18 0.87 6.96
N ASP A 170 -9.38 1.41 6.95
CA ASP A 170 -9.63 2.82 6.69
C ASP A 170 -10.20 3.47 7.96
N ALA A 171 -9.76 4.67 8.28
CA ALA A 171 -10.28 5.46 9.37
C ALA A 171 -10.40 6.94 8.97
N PRO A 172 -11.45 7.65 9.41
CA PRO A 172 -11.54 9.09 9.20
C PRO A 172 -10.43 9.79 9.98
N ILE A 173 -9.94 10.89 9.42
CA ILE A 173 -9.09 11.83 10.14
C ILE A 173 -10.01 12.84 10.81
N ASP A 174 -9.87 13.00 12.12
CA ASP A 174 -10.60 14.00 12.88
C ASP A 174 -10.26 15.40 12.34
N PRO A 175 -11.26 16.18 11.88
CA PRO A 175 -11.01 17.46 11.20
C PRO A 175 -10.46 18.55 12.12
N GLU A 176 -10.66 18.45 13.43
CA GLU A 176 -10.16 19.43 14.40
C GLU A 176 -8.74 19.11 14.87
N THR A 177 -8.46 17.83 15.07
CA THR A 177 -7.19 17.39 15.69
C THR A 177 -6.18 16.85 14.69
N GLY A 178 -6.59 16.45 13.48
CA GLY A 178 -5.74 15.80 12.51
C GLY A 178 -5.31 14.38 12.91
N VAL A 179 -6.09 13.70 13.76
CA VAL A 179 -5.78 12.37 14.29
C VAL A 179 -6.65 11.31 13.63
N ALA A 180 -6.02 10.23 13.15
CA ALA A 180 -6.70 9.01 12.75
C ALA A 180 -6.38 7.88 13.73
N THR A 181 -7.40 7.17 14.22
CA THR A 181 -7.24 6.08 15.18
C THR A 181 -7.67 4.75 14.58
N PHE A 182 -6.80 3.75 14.72
CA PHE A 182 -7.02 2.38 14.25
C PHE A 182 -6.97 1.40 15.41
N LYS A 183 -7.77 0.33 15.31
CA LYS A 183 -7.72 -0.84 16.17
C LYS A 183 -7.79 -2.10 15.32
N PHE A 184 -6.92 -3.05 15.59
CA PHE A 184 -6.90 -4.33 14.87
C PHE A 184 -6.25 -5.43 15.71
N GLY A 185 -6.66 -6.68 15.46
CA GLY A 185 -5.97 -7.85 16.03
C GLY A 185 -4.63 -8.02 15.34
N GLN A 186 -3.57 -8.14 16.12
CA GLN A 186 -2.21 -8.33 15.62
C GLN A 186 -1.64 -9.66 16.11
N TYR A 187 -0.94 -10.36 15.23
CA TYR A 187 -0.40 -11.70 15.43
C TYR A 187 1.07 -11.69 15.02
N GLY A 188 1.95 -11.44 15.98
CA GLY A 188 3.36 -11.20 15.73
C GLY A 188 3.70 -9.78 15.30
N PRO A 189 4.97 -9.47 14.97
CA PRO A 189 5.38 -8.16 14.50
C PRO A 189 4.71 -7.84 13.16
N SER A 190 4.43 -6.58 12.89
CA SER A 190 3.82 -6.16 11.63
C SER A 190 4.46 -4.89 11.11
N LEU A 191 4.89 -4.92 9.85
CA LEU A 191 5.22 -3.71 9.09
C LEU A 191 3.93 -3.15 8.50
N ILE A 192 3.64 -1.90 8.84
CA ILE A 192 2.42 -1.21 8.43
C ILE A 192 2.79 -0.16 7.40
N TYR A 193 2.02 -0.12 6.31
CA TYR A 193 2.07 0.95 5.32
C TYR A 193 0.86 1.86 5.52
N GLY A 194 1.09 3.16 5.63
CA GLY A 194 0.05 4.16 5.81
C GLY A 194 -0.01 5.15 4.65
N ASN A 195 -1.23 5.54 4.26
CA ASN A 195 -1.44 6.53 3.20
C ASN A 195 -2.72 7.34 3.47
N PRO A 196 -2.64 8.66 3.67
CA PRO A 196 -3.84 9.48 3.72
C PRO A 196 -4.44 9.65 2.32
N ALA A 197 -5.76 9.59 2.24
CA ALA A 197 -6.48 9.86 1.00
C ALA A 197 -6.53 11.37 0.73
N GLY A 198 -6.01 11.78 -0.42
CA GLY A 198 -6.03 13.19 -0.84
C GLY A 198 -4.83 13.59 -1.70
N PRO A 199 -4.76 14.84 -2.11
CA PRO A 199 -3.70 15.34 -2.98
C PRO A 199 -2.33 15.29 -2.28
N GLY A 200 -1.34 14.85 -3.03
CA GLY A 200 0.04 14.73 -2.54
C GLY A 200 0.21 13.52 -1.62
N SER A 201 0.14 12.31 -2.20
CA SER A 201 0.34 11.04 -1.48
C SER A 201 1.55 11.08 -0.53
N MET A 202 1.35 10.54 0.65
CA MET A 202 2.37 10.36 1.67
C MET A 202 2.43 8.88 2.01
N HIS A 203 3.60 8.30 2.04
CA HIS A 203 3.78 6.89 2.38
C HIS A 203 4.45 6.79 3.74
N LEU A 204 3.72 6.27 4.72
CA LEU A 204 4.23 5.97 6.05
C LEU A 204 4.59 4.50 6.13
N ASN A 205 5.73 4.18 6.69
CA ASN A 205 6.14 2.80 6.97
C ASN A 205 6.62 2.74 8.41
N PHE A 206 6.04 1.85 9.21
CA PHE A 206 6.39 1.69 10.61
C PHE A 206 6.03 0.30 11.12
N TRP A 207 6.76 -0.17 12.14
CA TRP A 207 6.50 -1.44 12.81
C TRP A 207 5.72 -1.23 14.09
N THR A 208 4.86 -2.20 14.42
CA THR A 208 4.12 -2.28 15.68
C THR A 208 4.25 -3.66 16.30
N ALA A 209 4.17 -3.72 17.64
CA ALA A 209 4.08 -4.96 18.40
C ALA A 209 2.62 -5.28 18.78
N PRO A 210 2.27 -6.57 18.94
CA PRO A 210 0.94 -6.96 19.35
C PRO A 210 0.57 -6.42 20.75
N GLY A 211 -0.67 -5.94 20.89
CA GLY A 211 -1.24 -5.51 22.17
C GLY A 211 -0.81 -4.13 22.66
N GLU A 212 -0.01 -3.40 21.89
CA GLU A 212 0.43 -2.06 22.27
C GLU A 212 -0.52 -0.94 21.80
N THR A 213 -0.35 0.24 22.37
CA THR A 213 -0.81 1.49 21.78
C THR A 213 0.42 2.24 21.26
N ALA A 214 0.47 2.47 19.96
CA ALA A 214 1.53 3.22 19.30
C ALA A 214 0.99 4.55 18.78
N ASP A 215 1.64 5.66 19.13
CA ASP A 215 1.36 6.97 18.59
C ASP A 215 2.43 7.30 17.55
N ILE A 216 1.99 7.61 16.32
CA ILE A 216 2.83 7.96 15.19
C ILE A 216 2.55 9.43 14.84
N TYR A 217 3.55 10.27 14.99
CA TYR A 217 3.48 11.71 14.69
C TYR A 217 4.17 11.99 13.37
N VAL A 218 3.47 12.64 12.45
CA VAL A 218 3.96 12.92 11.09
C VAL A 218 4.06 14.44 10.91
N ASP A 219 5.27 14.94 10.69
CA ASP A 219 5.51 16.36 10.44
C ASP A 219 5.23 16.74 8.98
N LEU A 220 4.06 17.34 8.75
CA LEU A 220 3.64 17.80 7.42
C LEU A 220 4.45 19.01 6.94
N THR A 221 5.11 19.74 7.82
CA THR A 221 5.98 20.87 7.45
C THR A 221 7.23 20.39 6.72
N GLU A 222 7.84 19.28 7.20
CA GLU A 222 8.97 18.67 6.52
C GLU A 222 8.58 18.16 5.12
N LYS A 223 7.37 17.63 4.96
CA LYS A 223 6.84 17.27 3.64
C LYS A 223 6.83 18.48 2.70
N GLY A 224 6.33 19.61 3.15
CA GLY A 224 6.32 20.85 2.36
C GLY A 224 7.73 21.28 1.95
N LYS A 225 8.69 21.27 2.86
CA LYS A 225 10.11 21.60 2.59
C LYS A 225 10.70 20.65 1.55
N SER A 226 10.49 19.35 1.70
CA SER A 226 11.04 18.33 0.79
C SER A 226 10.50 18.47 -0.64
N ILE A 227 9.24 18.86 -0.81
CA ILE A 227 8.64 19.16 -2.12
C ILE A 227 9.38 20.32 -2.79
N VAL A 228 9.60 21.42 -2.07
CA VAL A 228 10.31 22.61 -2.58
C VAL A 228 11.76 22.28 -2.96
N GLN A 229 12.48 21.55 -2.11
CA GLN A 229 13.87 21.18 -2.36
C GLN A 229 14.07 20.28 -3.60
N ARG A 230 13.05 19.49 -3.97
CA ARG A 230 13.10 18.56 -5.10
C ARG A 230 12.69 19.15 -6.44
N ARG A 231 12.15 20.37 -6.45
CA ARG A 231 11.75 21.02 -7.70
C ARG A 231 12.92 21.16 -8.65
N GLY A 232 12.78 20.60 -9.85
CA GLY A 232 13.82 20.64 -10.87
C GLY A 232 14.98 19.67 -10.71
N LYS A 233 14.94 18.77 -9.74
CA LYS A 233 15.93 17.69 -9.57
C LYS A 233 15.30 16.35 -9.94
N GLU A 234 16.12 15.39 -10.42
CA GLU A 234 15.66 14.02 -10.60
C GLU A 234 15.06 13.47 -9.28
N ARG A 235 13.96 12.74 -9.39
CA ARG A 235 13.26 12.13 -8.26
C ARG A 235 14.17 11.12 -7.56
N LYS A 236 14.99 11.57 -6.60
CA LYS A 236 15.56 10.65 -5.61
C LYS A 236 14.48 10.33 -4.60
N ALA A 237 14.23 9.07 -4.36
CA ALA A 237 13.35 8.64 -3.29
C ALA A 237 13.92 9.15 -1.96
N SER A 238 13.31 10.17 -1.40
CA SER A 238 13.53 10.61 -0.04
C SER A 238 12.17 10.66 0.64
N HIS A 239 12.11 10.31 1.91
CA HIS A 239 10.88 10.48 2.67
C HIS A 239 10.46 11.94 2.64
N ASP A 240 9.18 12.18 2.37
CA ASP A 240 8.62 13.51 2.21
C ASP A 240 8.13 14.11 3.53
N HIS A 241 8.44 13.49 4.67
CA HIS A 241 7.97 13.84 5.99
C HIS A 241 9.02 13.44 7.04
N LYS A 242 8.82 13.84 8.28
CA LYS A 242 9.57 13.35 9.43
C LYS A 242 8.59 12.69 10.38
N LEU A 243 8.95 11.48 10.81
CA LEU A 243 8.13 10.65 11.68
C LEU A 243 8.72 10.58 13.08
N TYR A 244 7.86 10.67 14.09
CA TYR A 244 8.19 10.38 15.48
C TYR A 244 7.23 9.33 15.99
N ALA A 245 7.69 8.45 16.88
CA ALA A 245 6.90 7.30 17.31
C ALA A 245 7.03 7.02 18.79
N THR A 246 5.96 6.46 19.36
CA THR A 246 5.97 5.72 20.64
C THR A 246 5.82 4.23 20.39
N GLY A 247 5.89 3.42 21.44
CA GLY A 247 5.73 1.95 21.34
C GLY A 247 7.05 1.22 21.25
N THR A 248 6.95 -0.10 21.11
CA THR A 248 8.08 -1.05 21.20
C THR A 248 9.15 -0.78 20.16
N TYR A 249 8.76 -0.43 18.94
CA TYR A 249 9.67 -0.22 17.81
C TYR A 249 9.90 1.27 17.49
N ALA A 250 9.74 2.15 18.49
CA ALA A 250 9.82 3.60 18.30
C ALA A 250 11.14 4.06 17.69
N ASP A 251 12.28 3.62 18.24
CA ASP A 251 13.61 4.00 17.72
C ASP A 251 13.83 3.47 16.29
N LEU A 252 13.41 2.22 16.00
CA LEU A 252 13.46 1.65 14.65
C LEU A 252 12.63 2.49 13.67
N ASN A 253 11.42 2.84 14.03
CA ASN A 253 10.52 3.63 13.18
C ASN A 253 11.11 5.01 12.85
N MET A 254 11.67 5.70 13.85
CA MET A 254 12.28 7.01 13.66
C MET A 254 13.57 6.93 12.83
N LEU A 255 14.45 5.96 13.06
CA LEU A 255 15.67 5.76 12.29
C LEU A 255 15.37 5.37 10.84
N TYR A 256 14.35 4.53 10.63
CA TYR A 256 13.91 4.13 9.30
C TYR A 256 13.41 5.33 8.49
N ASP A 257 12.65 6.22 9.09
CA ASP A 257 12.16 7.45 8.46
C ASP A 257 13.30 8.46 8.19
N MET A 258 14.30 8.53 9.07
CA MET A 258 15.44 9.43 8.93
C MET A 258 16.54 8.94 7.97
N ARG A 259 16.42 7.75 7.41
CA ARG A 259 17.44 7.20 6.52
C ARG A 259 17.66 8.10 5.29
N ALA A 260 18.90 8.54 5.10
CA ALA A 260 19.29 9.38 3.97
C ALA A 260 19.72 8.57 2.75
N GLU A 261 20.17 7.33 2.96
CA GLU A 261 20.71 6.46 1.93
C GLU A 261 19.62 5.56 1.33
N LYS A 262 19.71 5.38 0.02
CA LYS A 262 18.84 4.42 -0.67
C LYS A 262 19.12 3.02 -0.15
N GLN A 263 18.07 2.26 0.11
CA GLN A 263 18.18 0.84 0.40
C GLN A 263 19.04 0.12 -0.65
N ILE A 264 19.96 -0.71 -0.18
CA ILE A 264 20.81 -1.55 -1.01
C ILE A 264 20.11 -2.89 -1.19
N GLY A 265 19.76 -3.26 -2.43
CA GLY A 265 18.94 -4.44 -2.70
C GLY A 265 19.20 -5.06 -4.09
N PHE A 266 18.50 -6.15 -4.36
CA PHE A 266 18.60 -6.88 -5.64
C PHE A 266 17.89 -6.20 -6.80
N ASP A 267 17.10 -5.16 -6.58
CA ASP A 267 16.10 -4.63 -7.53
C ASP A 267 15.08 -5.72 -7.95
N PHE A 268 14.60 -6.49 -6.96
CA PHE A 268 13.71 -7.64 -7.13
C PHE A 268 12.56 -7.39 -8.11
N TYR A 269 11.84 -6.28 -7.93
CA TYR A 269 10.66 -5.97 -8.75
C TYR A 269 10.96 -5.61 -10.21
N THR A 270 12.19 -5.27 -10.56
CA THR A 270 12.56 -4.94 -11.94
C THR A 270 13.08 -6.14 -12.72
N GLY A 271 13.61 -7.15 -12.04
CA GLY A 271 14.22 -8.36 -12.65
C GLY A 271 15.40 -8.09 -13.57
N LYS A 272 15.86 -6.83 -13.69
CA LYS A 272 16.88 -6.41 -14.66
C LYS A 272 18.28 -6.96 -14.38
N PHE A 273 18.50 -7.53 -13.20
CA PHE A 273 19.79 -8.07 -12.79
C PHE A 273 20.08 -9.45 -13.40
N ALA A 274 19.09 -10.14 -13.97
CA ALA A 274 19.21 -11.50 -14.49
C ALA A 274 18.96 -11.52 -16.01
N ASP A 275 19.87 -12.16 -16.76
CA ASP A 275 19.65 -12.47 -18.18
C ASP A 275 18.78 -13.72 -18.30
N TYR A 276 17.71 -13.65 -19.10
CA TYR A 276 16.78 -14.77 -19.28
C TYR A 276 17.40 -16.05 -19.85
N ARG A 277 18.60 -15.95 -20.45
CA ARG A 277 19.34 -17.07 -21.05
C ARG A 277 20.18 -17.86 -20.04
N MET A 278 20.28 -17.39 -18.80
CA MET A 278 21.07 -18.05 -17.76
C MET A 278 20.58 -19.48 -17.51
N THR A 279 21.53 -20.38 -17.33
CA THR A 279 21.29 -21.71 -16.78
C THR A 279 20.97 -21.61 -15.26
N ALA A 280 20.46 -22.68 -14.67
CA ALA A 280 20.17 -22.73 -13.24
C ALA A 280 21.44 -22.51 -12.38
N ASP A 281 22.57 -23.13 -12.78
CA ASP A 281 23.84 -22.98 -12.06
C ASP A 281 24.38 -21.53 -12.17
N GLU A 282 24.34 -20.93 -13.36
CA GLU A 282 24.75 -19.53 -13.57
C GLU A 282 23.89 -18.56 -12.76
N TYR A 283 22.57 -18.78 -12.75
CA TYR A 283 21.65 -17.96 -11.99
C TYR A 283 21.94 -18.03 -10.49
N ALA A 284 22.03 -19.24 -9.92
CA ALA A 284 22.33 -19.42 -8.50
C ALA A 284 23.69 -18.81 -8.11
N GLN A 285 24.74 -19.03 -8.94
CA GLN A 285 26.06 -18.45 -8.71
C GLN A 285 26.03 -16.91 -8.77
N MET A 286 25.24 -16.33 -9.68
CA MET A 286 25.05 -14.89 -9.78
C MET A 286 24.38 -14.33 -8.53
N ILE A 287 23.31 -14.99 -7.99
CA ILE A 287 22.65 -14.56 -6.75
C ILE A 287 23.63 -14.60 -5.57
N VAL A 288 24.39 -15.69 -5.41
CA VAL A 288 25.40 -15.82 -4.35
C VAL A 288 26.46 -14.70 -4.43
N SER A 289 26.96 -14.42 -5.64
CA SER A 289 27.96 -13.39 -5.86
C SER A 289 27.41 -11.99 -5.61
N LYS A 290 26.19 -11.72 -6.10
CA LYS A 290 25.50 -10.43 -5.90
C LYS A 290 25.17 -10.20 -4.43
N TYR A 291 24.69 -11.21 -3.70
CA TYR A 291 24.44 -11.13 -2.27
C TYR A 291 25.70 -10.68 -1.51
N LYS A 292 26.86 -11.33 -1.74
CA LYS A 292 28.13 -10.95 -1.12
C LYS A 292 28.52 -9.51 -1.45
N MET A 293 28.40 -9.09 -2.70
CA MET A 293 28.69 -7.72 -3.12
C MET A 293 27.78 -6.70 -2.42
N LEU A 294 26.48 -7.00 -2.29
CA LEU A 294 25.50 -6.10 -1.66
C LEU A 294 25.73 -6.02 -0.15
N THR A 295 26.03 -7.13 0.53
CA THR A 295 26.36 -7.14 1.97
C THR A 295 27.62 -6.33 2.25
N ASP A 296 28.66 -6.43 1.39
CA ASP A 296 29.85 -5.58 1.50
C ASP A 296 29.52 -4.09 1.28
N SER A 297 28.56 -3.78 0.43
CA SER A 297 28.12 -2.41 0.19
C SER A 297 27.36 -1.85 1.41
N VAL A 298 26.53 -2.66 2.06
CA VAL A 298 25.87 -2.28 3.32
C VAL A 298 26.91 -2.03 4.41
N ALA A 299 27.88 -2.89 4.56
CA ALA A 299 28.94 -2.76 5.57
C ALA A 299 29.74 -1.44 5.41
N ARG A 300 30.00 -1.01 4.15
CA ARG A 300 30.71 0.23 3.82
C ARG A 300 29.82 1.48 3.78
N SER A 301 28.50 1.34 3.91
CA SER A 301 27.56 2.47 3.86
C SER A 301 27.70 3.36 5.10
N GLY A 302 27.22 4.59 4.99
CA GLY A 302 27.09 5.53 6.12
C GLY A 302 25.84 5.30 6.99
N MET A 303 25.10 4.20 6.78
CA MET A 303 23.91 3.89 7.56
C MET A 303 24.25 3.67 9.04
N SER A 304 23.27 3.97 9.93
CA SER A 304 23.34 3.61 11.34
C SER A 304 23.40 2.08 11.53
N GLU A 305 23.82 1.60 12.70
CA GLU A 305 23.91 0.16 13.00
C GLU A 305 22.57 -0.56 12.77
N MET A 306 21.47 0.01 13.30
CA MET A 306 20.13 -0.54 13.13
C MET A 306 19.72 -0.60 11.65
N MET A 307 20.01 0.43 10.86
CA MET A 307 19.67 0.46 9.43
C MET A 307 20.54 -0.49 8.61
N LYS A 308 21.80 -0.72 8.99
CA LYS A 308 22.64 -1.76 8.37
C LYS A 308 22.06 -3.15 8.63
N GLU A 309 21.71 -3.47 9.88
CA GLU A 309 21.11 -4.77 10.23
C GLU A 309 19.77 -4.96 9.52
N LEU A 310 18.88 -3.97 9.52
CA LEU A 310 17.60 -4.02 8.81
C LEU A 310 17.79 -4.28 7.31
N ASN A 311 18.75 -3.58 6.69
CA ASN A 311 19.05 -3.76 5.27
C ASN A 311 19.63 -5.15 4.98
N LEU A 312 20.45 -5.70 5.88
CA LEU A 312 20.95 -7.08 5.77
C LEU A 312 19.83 -8.12 5.91
N LEU A 313 18.87 -7.91 6.82
CA LEU A 313 17.67 -8.76 6.92
C LEU A 313 16.85 -8.73 5.63
N SER A 314 16.64 -7.54 5.06
CA SER A 314 15.96 -7.36 3.78
C SER A 314 16.69 -8.04 2.62
N LEU A 315 18.04 -7.96 2.57
CA LEU A 315 18.85 -8.67 1.57
C LEU A 315 18.75 -10.20 1.67
N LYS A 316 18.69 -10.74 2.89
CA LYS A 316 18.47 -12.18 3.12
C LYS A 316 17.11 -12.61 2.57
N GLN A 317 16.07 -11.84 2.86
CA GLN A 317 14.72 -12.07 2.35
C GLN A 317 14.69 -12.00 0.82
N GLU A 318 15.22 -10.92 0.21
CA GLU A 318 15.29 -10.79 -1.24
C GLU A 318 16.04 -11.95 -1.89
N ALA A 319 17.18 -12.40 -1.32
CA ALA A 319 17.95 -13.51 -1.86
C ALA A 319 17.10 -14.80 -1.95
N LEU A 320 16.29 -15.09 -0.94
CA LEU A 320 15.37 -16.24 -0.95
C LEU A 320 14.23 -16.04 -1.96
N CYS A 321 13.65 -14.85 -2.02
CA CYS A 321 12.57 -14.52 -2.95
C CYS A 321 13.02 -14.63 -4.42
N VAL A 322 14.19 -14.08 -4.78
CA VAL A 322 14.70 -14.16 -6.17
C VAL A 322 15.05 -15.59 -6.57
N MET A 323 15.43 -16.45 -5.62
CA MET A 323 15.64 -17.88 -5.89
C MET A 323 14.31 -18.57 -6.20
N VAL A 324 13.28 -18.39 -5.37
CA VAL A 324 11.96 -19.02 -5.57
C VAL A 324 11.29 -18.55 -6.87
N THR A 325 11.45 -17.29 -7.21
CA THR A 325 10.83 -16.67 -8.39
C THR A 325 11.69 -16.72 -9.65
N CYS A 326 12.78 -17.49 -9.67
CA CYS A 326 13.75 -17.57 -10.77
C CYS A 326 13.08 -17.62 -12.15
N SER A 327 12.27 -18.63 -12.45
CA SER A 327 11.61 -18.78 -13.76
C SER A 327 10.74 -17.57 -14.13
N SER A 328 10.00 -17.00 -13.17
CA SER A 328 9.14 -15.83 -13.39
C SER A 328 9.96 -14.56 -13.67
N LEU A 329 11.09 -14.39 -12.99
CA LEU A 329 12.00 -13.26 -13.22
C LEU A 329 12.69 -13.36 -14.58
N LEU A 330 13.12 -14.55 -14.97
CA LEU A 330 13.71 -14.80 -16.29
C LEU A 330 12.67 -14.59 -17.41
N GLU A 331 11.42 -15.04 -17.20
CA GLU A 331 10.32 -14.77 -18.13
C GLU A 331 10.03 -13.27 -18.24
N HIS A 332 9.98 -12.56 -17.11
CA HIS A 332 9.79 -11.12 -17.12
C HIS A 332 10.89 -10.39 -17.91
N ASN A 333 12.14 -10.79 -17.71
CA ASN A 333 13.27 -10.25 -18.45
C ASN A 333 13.16 -10.56 -19.96
N TYR A 334 12.81 -11.80 -20.33
CA TYR A 334 12.55 -12.17 -21.73
C TYR A 334 11.47 -11.30 -22.37
N ARG A 335 10.33 -11.13 -21.70
CA ARG A 335 9.24 -10.27 -22.17
C ARG A 335 9.67 -8.83 -22.35
N SER A 336 10.44 -8.30 -21.41
CA SER A 336 10.96 -6.93 -21.45
C SER A 336 11.91 -6.73 -22.65
N VAL A 337 12.87 -7.63 -22.85
CA VAL A 337 13.86 -7.55 -23.95
C VAL A 337 13.20 -7.68 -25.31
N ASN A 338 12.16 -8.52 -25.44
CA ASN A 338 11.47 -8.77 -26.70
C ASN A 338 10.21 -7.90 -26.89
N ASN A 339 9.96 -6.92 -26.02
CA ASN A 339 8.76 -6.05 -26.04
C ASN A 339 7.43 -6.83 -26.06
N LEU A 340 7.38 -7.99 -25.41
CA LEU A 340 6.22 -8.86 -25.34
C LEU A 340 5.35 -8.53 -24.12
N TRP A 341 4.62 -7.42 -24.19
CA TRP A 341 3.78 -6.94 -23.08
C TRP A 341 2.38 -7.58 -23.04
N ASP A 342 1.97 -8.27 -24.11
CA ASP A 342 0.78 -9.11 -24.08
C ASP A 342 1.05 -10.35 -23.22
N ARG A 343 0.33 -10.46 -22.10
CA ARG A 343 0.46 -11.59 -21.16
C ARG A 343 -0.03 -12.92 -21.74
N ASN A 344 -0.90 -12.86 -22.74
CA ASN A 344 -1.42 -14.05 -23.42
C ASN A 344 -0.51 -14.49 -24.58
N ALA A 345 0.55 -13.74 -24.89
CA ALA A 345 1.51 -14.17 -25.89
C ALA A 345 2.16 -15.49 -25.46
N LYS A 346 2.02 -16.50 -26.31
CA LYS A 346 2.69 -17.78 -26.10
C LYS A 346 4.21 -17.58 -26.19
N ILE A 347 4.90 -18.04 -25.16
CA ILE A 347 6.36 -18.05 -25.11
C ILE A 347 6.81 -19.48 -25.38
N ASP A 348 7.56 -19.67 -26.48
CA ASP A 348 8.22 -20.93 -26.81
C ASP A 348 9.68 -20.87 -26.36
N TYR A 349 9.88 -20.62 -25.07
CA TYR A 349 11.20 -20.59 -24.44
C TYR A 349 11.14 -21.23 -23.06
N LYS A 350 12.05 -22.17 -22.79
CA LYS A 350 12.14 -22.86 -21.50
C LYS A 350 13.13 -22.14 -20.60
N PHE A 351 12.63 -21.46 -19.59
CA PHE A 351 13.45 -20.80 -18.59
C PHE A 351 14.08 -21.79 -17.61
N ALA A 352 15.20 -21.40 -17.00
CA ALA A 352 15.84 -22.19 -15.97
C ALA A 352 14.91 -22.41 -14.78
N THR A 353 14.95 -23.64 -14.26
CA THR A 353 14.26 -24.04 -13.01
C THR A 353 15.31 -24.52 -12.04
N LEU A 354 15.24 -24.01 -10.80
CA LEU A 354 16.21 -24.35 -9.77
C LEU A 354 15.89 -25.68 -9.12
N GLU A 355 16.92 -26.40 -8.72
CA GLU A 355 16.88 -27.66 -7.97
C GLU A 355 17.29 -27.43 -6.50
N PRO A 356 17.05 -28.37 -5.56
CA PRO A 356 17.41 -28.23 -4.14
C PRO A 356 18.85 -27.81 -3.89
N LYS A 357 19.81 -28.32 -4.68
CA LYS A 357 21.25 -27.96 -4.57
C LYS A 357 21.52 -26.45 -4.75
N HIS A 358 20.71 -25.78 -5.61
CA HIS A 358 20.86 -24.35 -5.86
C HIS A 358 20.38 -23.52 -4.65
N TYR A 359 19.27 -23.94 -4.04
CA TYR A 359 18.75 -23.29 -2.82
C TYR A 359 19.71 -23.48 -1.64
N ALA A 360 20.31 -24.68 -1.50
CA ALA A 360 21.30 -24.95 -0.46
C ALA A 360 22.50 -23.99 -0.52
N ALA A 361 22.92 -23.59 -1.72
CA ALA A 361 24.01 -22.62 -1.90
C ALA A 361 23.71 -21.24 -1.29
N VAL A 362 22.45 -20.79 -1.34
CA VAL A 362 22.01 -19.51 -0.72
C VAL A 362 21.78 -19.70 0.77
N CYS A 363 21.15 -20.81 1.20
CA CYS A 363 20.96 -21.13 2.63
C CYS A 363 22.28 -21.26 3.39
N GLY A 364 23.38 -21.60 2.72
CA GLY A 364 24.72 -21.62 3.31
C GLY A 364 25.34 -20.24 3.59
N LEU A 365 24.71 -19.16 3.14
CA LEU A 365 25.23 -17.79 3.32
C LEU A 365 24.79 -17.16 4.64
N PHE A 366 23.63 -17.57 5.18
CA PHE A 366 23.04 -17.05 6.41
C PHE A 366 22.03 -18.02 7.01
N ASP A 367 21.72 -17.87 8.29
CA ASP A 367 20.68 -18.64 8.95
C ASP A 367 19.29 -18.20 8.48
N ILE A 368 18.57 -19.08 7.75
CA ILE A 368 17.17 -18.84 7.31
C ILE A 368 16.15 -19.11 8.42
N ASN A 369 16.56 -19.65 9.56
CA ASN A 369 15.75 -19.81 10.76
C ASN A 369 15.86 -18.64 11.75
N ASP A 370 16.62 -17.59 11.43
CA ASP A 370 16.73 -16.39 12.24
C ASP A 370 15.36 -15.68 12.36
N PRO A 371 14.72 -15.61 13.56
CA PRO A 371 13.43 -14.97 13.73
C PRO A 371 13.42 -13.49 13.31
N LYS A 372 14.56 -12.80 13.36
CA LYS A 372 14.68 -11.40 12.91
C LYS A 372 14.37 -11.21 11.43
N LEU A 373 14.36 -12.28 10.63
CA LEU A 373 13.87 -12.22 9.26
C LEU A 373 12.41 -11.74 9.14
N LEU A 374 11.63 -11.82 10.21
CA LEU A 374 10.26 -11.26 10.24
C LEU A 374 10.22 -9.74 10.41
N MET A 375 11.36 -9.11 10.69
CA MET A 375 11.49 -7.65 10.81
C MET A 375 11.94 -6.97 9.51
N GLY A 376 12.40 -7.72 8.50
CA GLY A 376 12.84 -7.16 7.23
C GLY A 376 11.70 -6.61 6.37
N GLU A 377 12.02 -5.72 5.44
CA GLU A 377 11.04 -5.00 4.60
C GLU A 377 10.34 -5.90 3.55
N PHE A 378 10.93 -7.04 3.20
CA PHE A 378 10.36 -8.04 2.28
C PHE A 378 9.65 -9.20 3.01
N GLU A 379 9.21 -8.99 4.26
CA GLU A 379 8.55 -10.03 5.04
C GLU A 379 7.39 -10.70 4.29
N PRO A 380 6.46 -10.00 3.62
CA PRO A 380 5.35 -10.64 2.92
C PRO A 380 5.77 -11.58 1.80
N ASP A 381 6.79 -11.18 1.01
CA ASP A 381 7.32 -11.98 -0.09
C ASP A 381 8.13 -13.17 0.45
N TYR A 382 8.98 -12.92 1.46
CA TYR A 382 9.74 -13.95 2.17
C TYR A 382 8.81 -15.01 2.79
N ARG A 383 7.81 -14.61 3.54
CA ARG A 383 6.81 -15.50 4.13
C ARG A 383 6.13 -16.36 3.06
N THR A 384 5.74 -15.76 1.94
CA THR A 384 5.14 -16.47 0.81
C THR A 384 6.13 -17.46 0.19
N ALA A 385 7.38 -17.07 -0.01
CA ALA A 385 8.43 -17.91 -0.54
C ALA A 385 8.72 -19.12 0.38
N ILE A 386 8.68 -18.94 1.69
CA ILE A 386 8.88 -20.02 2.65
C ILE A 386 7.64 -20.93 2.71
N SER A 387 6.44 -20.35 2.80
CA SER A 387 5.23 -21.11 3.15
C SER A 387 4.61 -21.87 1.97
N TYR A 388 4.81 -21.39 0.73
CA TYR A 388 4.15 -21.92 -0.47
C TYR A 388 5.10 -22.38 -1.58
N SER A 389 6.40 -22.53 -1.29
CA SER A 389 7.34 -23.15 -2.25
C SER A 389 6.94 -24.58 -2.57
N ALA A 390 7.24 -25.02 -3.80
CA ALA A 390 6.95 -26.38 -4.26
C ALA A 390 7.81 -27.48 -3.57
N PHE A 391 8.82 -27.09 -2.82
CA PHE A 391 9.74 -27.93 -2.05
C PHE A 391 9.72 -27.51 -0.58
N ASP A 392 10.23 -28.40 0.32
CA ASP A 392 10.36 -28.06 1.72
C ASP A 392 11.76 -27.50 2.03
N TRP A 393 11.80 -26.29 2.57
CA TRP A 393 13.04 -25.65 3.00
C TRP A 393 13.71 -26.41 4.14
N ALA A 394 12.90 -27.04 5.01
CA ALA A 394 13.41 -27.84 6.11
C ALA A 394 14.26 -29.02 5.63
N ASP A 395 13.89 -29.65 4.52
CA ASP A 395 14.67 -30.72 3.89
C ASP A 395 16.01 -30.20 3.35
N ILE A 396 16.01 -28.99 2.78
CA ILE A 396 17.23 -28.37 2.21
C ILE A 396 18.25 -28.03 3.29
N ILE A 397 17.79 -27.52 4.45
CA ILE A 397 18.68 -27.13 5.56
C ILE A 397 18.81 -28.21 6.63
N HIS A 398 18.21 -29.37 6.43
CA HIS A 398 18.19 -30.49 7.38
C HIS A 398 17.70 -30.09 8.78
N ALA A 399 16.61 -29.29 8.85
CA ALA A 399 16.05 -28.81 10.10
C ALA A 399 14.74 -29.54 10.45
N GLU A 400 14.62 -30.01 11.68
CA GLU A 400 13.39 -30.61 12.20
C GLU A 400 12.44 -29.58 12.84
N ASN A 401 12.94 -28.40 13.17
CA ASN A 401 12.19 -27.30 13.80
C ASN A 401 12.82 -25.94 13.46
N GLY A 402 12.12 -24.86 13.76
CA GLY A 402 12.58 -23.49 13.54
C GLY A 402 11.59 -22.68 12.70
N LEU A 403 11.96 -21.43 12.41
CA LEU A 403 11.08 -20.47 11.73
C LEU A 403 10.51 -21.01 10.40
N VAL A 404 11.37 -21.66 9.60
CA VAL A 404 10.99 -22.22 8.29
C VAL A 404 9.91 -23.30 8.43
N VAL A 405 10.09 -24.25 9.38
CA VAL A 405 9.12 -25.31 9.67
C VAL A 405 7.82 -24.72 10.20
N ASP A 406 7.94 -23.77 11.11
CA ASP A 406 6.79 -23.13 11.74
C ASP A 406 5.94 -22.37 10.72
N LEU A 407 6.54 -21.51 9.88
CA LEU A 407 5.84 -20.75 8.83
C LEU A 407 5.20 -21.66 7.79
N ARG A 408 5.91 -22.72 7.38
CA ARG A 408 5.39 -23.70 6.41
C ARG A 408 4.07 -24.33 6.85
N LYS A 409 3.94 -24.59 8.17
CA LYS A 409 2.72 -25.16 8.76
C LYS A 409 1.71 -24.08 9.14
N ALA A 410 2.15 -23.01 9.82
CA ALA A 410 1.24 -22.03 10.42
C ALA A 410 0.53 -21.14 9.40
N VAL A 411 1.22 -20.70 8.34
CA VAL A 411 0.62 -19.75 7.37
C VAL A 411 -0.59 -20.34 6.62
N PRO A 412 -0.54 -21.58 6.07
CA PRO A 412 -1.72 -22.20 5.52
C PRO A 412 -2.84 -22.44 6.52
N MET A 413 -2.50 -22.77 7.79
CA MET A 413 -3.50 -22.96 8.85
C MET A 413 -4.15 -21.65 9.26
N ALA A 414 -3.42 -20.54 9.28
CA ALA A 414 -3.98 -19.22 9.52
C ALA A 414 -4.96 -18.80 8.41
N ALA A 415 -4.70 -19.18 7.14
CA ALA A 415 -5.64 -18.98 6.05
C ALA A 415 -6.94 -19.77 6.25
N LYS A 416 -6.88 -21.03 6.73
CA LYS A 416 -8.05 -21.82 7.15
C LYS A 416 -8.80 -21.13 8.31
N ALA A 417 -8.06 -20.65 9.33
CA ALA A 417 -8.64 -19.94 10.46
C ALA A 417 -9.41 -18.68 10.04
N ALA A 418 -8.87 -17.94 9.07
CA ALA A 418 -9.51 -16.75 8.51
C ALA A 418 -10.80 -17.05 7.72
N ASN A 419 -11.02 -18.30 7.32
CA ASN A 419 -12.25 -18.78 6.70
C ASN A 419 -13.14 -19.61 7.67
N CYS A 420 -12.80 -19.72 8.94
CA CYS A 420 -13.46 -20.60 9.93
C CYS A 420 -13.38 -22.11 9.62
N GLU A 421 -12.36 -22.54 8.88
CA GLU A 421 -12.16 -23.91 8.43
C GLU A 421 -11.11 -24.69 9.24
N LEU A 422 -10.52 -24.07 10.28
CA LEU A 422 -9.52 -24.69 11.13
C LEU A 422 -10.16 -25.81 11.98
N THR A 423 -9.61 -27.01 11.89
CA THR A 423 -10.08 -28.20 12.60
C THR A 423 -9.24 -28.48 13.86
N GLU A 424 -9.72 -29.37 14.76
CA GLU A 424 -8.94 -29.83 15.91
C GLU A 424 -7.67 -30.60 15.49
N ALA A 425 -7.70 -31.30 14.36
CA ALA A 425 -6.51 -31.96 13.81
C ALA A 425 -5.45 -30.93 13.36
N ASP A 426 -5.89 -29.84 12.72
CA ASP A 426 -5.00 -28.73 12.35
C ASP A 426 -4.37 -28.10 13.60
N LEU A 427 -5.17 -27.85 14.65
CA LEU A 427 -4.70 -27.32 15.93
C LEU A 427 -3.72 -28.25 16.63
N ALA A 428 -3.98 -29.56 16.64
CA ALA A 428 -3.05 -30.56 17.20
C ALA A 428 -1.70 -30.52 16.46
N SER A 429 -1.71 -30.35 15.13
CA SER A 429 -0.50 -30.19 14.33
C SER A 429 0.26 -28.90 14.69
N LEU A 430 -0.44 -27.77 14.89
CA LEU A 430 0.18 -26.51 15.31
C LEU A 430 0.76 -26.58 16.72
N ARG A 431 0.08 -27.24 17.67
CA ARG A 431 0.57 -27.44 19.04
C ARG A 431 1.82 -28.34 19.11
N SER A 432 2.13 -29.10 18.04
CA SER A 432 3.37 -29.86 17.94
C SER A 432 4.58 -29.02 17.54
N LEU A 433 4.38 -27.76 17.12
CA LEU A 433 5.46 -26.82 16.79
C LEU A 433 6.22 -26.42 18.05
N LYS A 434 7.51 -26.11 17.89
CA LYS A 434 8.36 -25.68 19.02
C LYS A 434 7.87 -24.36 19.63
N ASN A 435 7.35 -23.45 18.82
CA ASN A 435 6.80 -22.18 19.29
C ASN A 435 5.28 -22.28 19.43
N PRO A 436 4.73 -22.27 20.68
CA PRO A 436 3.29 -22.41 20.93
C PRO A 436 2.46 -21.22 20.41
N PHE A 437 3.09 -20.08 20.13
CA PHE A 437 2.45 -18.90 19.58
C PHE A 437 1.59 -19.19 18.34
N TYR A 438 2.04 -20.07 17.45
CA TYR A 438 1.32 -20.30 16.19
C TYR A 438 -0.05 -20.95 16.38
N ALA A 439 -0.17 -21.86 17.33
CA ALA A 439 -1.46 -22.47 17.70
C ALA A 439 -2.39 -21.41 18.32
N GLU A 440 -1.88 -20.66 19.31
CA GLU A 440 -2.62 -19.58 19.97
C GLU A 440 -3.11 -18.53 18.96
N ALA A 441 -2.23 -18.11 18.04
CA ALA A 441 -2.56 -17.12 17.02
C ALA A 441 -3.65 -17.60 16.06
N CYS A 442 -3.57 -18.84 15.56
CA CYS A 442 -4.57 -19.42 14.68
C CYS A 442 -5.94 -19.59 15.38
N GLU A 443 -5.96 -20.02 16.64
CA GLU A 443 -7.17 -20.07 17.47
C GLU A 443 -7.79 -18.68 17.64
N ALA A 444 -6.98 -17.67 17.94
CA ALA A 444 -7.43 -16.29 18.11
C ALA A 444 -7.96 -15.68 16.81
N ILE A 445 -7.32 -15.96 15.66
CA ILE A 445 -7.80 -15.55 14.33
C ILE A 445 -9.20 -16.14 14.09
N GLN A 446 -9.37 -17.46 14.26
CA GLN A 446 -10.66 -18.11 14.04
C GLN A 446 -11.75 -17.59 14.99
N ALA A 447 -11.42 -17.39 16.27
CA ALA A 447 -12.35 -16.85 17.25
C ALA A 447 -12.78 -15.40 16.91
N ARG A 448 -11.85 -14.57 16.45
CA ARG A 448 -12.17 -13.22 15.95
C ARG A 448 -13.12 -13.29 14.77
N VAL A 449 -12.77 -14.06 13.76
CA VAL A 449 -13.57 -14.22 12.53
C VAL A 449 -14.98 -14.71 12.85
N ARG A 450 -15.14 -15.69 13.75
CA ARG A 450 -16.47 -16.17 14.20
C ARG A 450 -17.31 -15.06 14.83
N ARG A 451 -16.71 -14.23 15.70
CA ARG A 451 -17.42 -13.09 16.31
C ARG A 451 -17.85 -12.06 15.26
N GLU A 452 -16.96 -11.72 14.32
CA GLU A 452 -17.22 -10.76 13.26
C GLU A 452 -18.31 -11.28 12.29
N LEU A 453 -18.29 -12.58 11.95
CA LEU A 453 -19.34 -13.22 11.14
C LEU A 453 -20.69 -13.24 11.85
N ALA A 454 -20.73 -13.55 13.14
CA ALA A 454 -21.97 -13.51 13.94
C ALA A 454 -22.58 -12.10 13.97
N ALA A 455 -21.74 -11.05 14.04
CA ALA A 455 -22.20 -9.67 13.99
C ALA A 455 -22.79 -9.25 12.62
N LEU A 456 -22.46 -9.98 11.55
CA LEU A 456 -22.95 -9.75 10.17
C LEU A 456 -24.13 -10.67 9.81
N GLU A 457 -24.50 -11.60 10.68
CA GLU A 457 -25.59 -12.56 10.42
C GLU A 457 -26.91 -11.82 10.18
N GLY A 458 -27.63 -12.25 9.13
CA GLY A 458 -28.89 -11.61 8.71
C GLY A 458 -28.76 -10.23 8.06
N LYS A 459 -27.58 -9.59 8.10
CA LYS A 459 -27.36 -8.26 7.50
C LYS A 459 -26.88 -8.30 6.06
N VAL A 460 -26.28 -9.42 5.63
CA VAL A 460 -25.63 -9.56 4.34
C VAL A 460 -25.96 -10.91 3.75
N LYS A 461 -26.33 -10.93 2.47
CA LYS A 461 -26.63 -12.15 1.74
C LYS A 461 -25.56 -12.47 0.71
N ILE A 462 -24.99 -13.67 0.79
CA ILE A 462 -24.23 -14.29 -0.30
C ILE A 462 -25.21 -15.24 -0.97
N GLU A 463 -25.37 -15.13 -2.29
CA GLU A 463 -26.23 -16.04 -3.05
C GLU A 463 -25.58 -17.44 -3.09
N GLU A 464 -26.40 -18.45 -3.05
CA GLU A 464 -25.94 -19.83 -3.17
C GLU A 464 -25.35 -20.06 -4.57
N THR A 465 -24.10 -20.51 -4.63
CA THR A 465 -23.46 -20.84 -5.89
C THR A 465 -24.05 -22.14 -6.43
N PRO A 466 -24.58 -22.17 -7.67
CA PRO A 466 -25.16 -23.38 -8.24
C PRO A 466 -24.19 -24.58 -8.24
N ASP A 467 -24.65 -25.73 -7.76
CA ASP A 467 -23.89 -27.00 -7.78
C ASP A 467 -23.96 -27.64 -9.16
N VAL A 468 -23.16 -27.14 -10.07
CA VAL A 468 -23.04 -27.59 -11.45
C VAL A 468 -21.57 -27.58 -11.89
N ALA A 469 -21.28 -28.32 -12.95
CA ALA A 469 -19.94 -28.31 -13.54
C ALA A 469 -19.51 -26.88 -13.95
N PRO A 470 -18.20 -26.52 -13.85
CA PRO A 470 -17.71 -25.17 -14.09
C PRO A 470 -18.10 -24.55 -15.44
N ASP A 471 -18.22 -25.39 -16.49
CA ASP A 471 -18.64 -24.98 -17.85
C ASP A 471 -20.09 -24.48 -17.92
N LYS A 472 -20.95 -24.94 -17.02
CA LYS A 472 -22.38 -24.57 -16.92
C LYS A 472 -22.66 -23.51 -15.84
N LEU A 473 -21.68 -23.22 -15.02
CA LEU A 473 -21.86 -22.37 -13.85
C LEU A 473 -22.35 -20.96 -14.19
N PHE A 474 -21.74 -20.31 -15.18
CA PHE A 474 -22.13 -18.95 -15.56
C PHE A 474 -23.59 -18.91 -16.02
N ASP A 475 -23.97 -19.83 -16.87
CA ASP A 475 -25.35 -19.93 -17.40
C ASP A 475 -26.36 -20.18 -16.26
N ALA A 476 -25.98 -21.00 -15.27
CA ALA A 476 -26.82 -21.25 -14.10
C ALA A 476 -26.96 -19.99 -13.18
N ILE A 477 -25.89 -19.21 -13.01
CA ILE A 477 -25.93 -17.96 -12.25
C ILE A 477 -26.84 -16.91 -12.91
N VAL A 478 -26.79 -16.78 -14.24
CA VAL A 478 -27.55 -15.76 -14.97
C VAL A 478 -28.97 -16.21 -15.35
N ALA A 479 -29.25 -17.50 -15.37
CA ALA A 479 -30.55 -18.05 -15.76
C ALA A 479 -31.77 -17.43 -15.04
N PRO A 480 -31.70 -17.13 -13.70
CA PRO A 480 -32.78 -16.45 -12.99
C PRO A 480 -33.04 -15.02 -13.47
N CYS A 481 -32.14 -14.45 -14.25
CA CYS A 481 -32.21 -13.06 -14.74
C CYS A 481 -32.67 -12.99 -16.22
N LYS A 482 -33.23 -14.06 -16.76
CA LYS A 482 -33.69 -14.13 -18.17
C LYS A 482 -34.65 -12.98 -18.48
N GLY A 483 -34.40 -12.27 -19.58
CA GLY A 483 -35.19 -11.11 -20.02
C GLY A 483 -34.73 -9.80 -19.43
N LYS A 484 -33.65 -9.79 -18.66
CA LYS A 484 -33.03 -8.58 -18.08
C LYS A 484 -31.61 -8.38 -18.61
N VAL A 485 -31.14 -7.15 -18.53
CA VAL A 485 -29.72 -6.84 -18.75
C VAL A 485 -28.93 -7.24 -17.52
N VAL A 486 -27.90 -8.07 -17.69
CA VAL A 486 -27.08 -8.54 -16.57
C VAL A 486 -25.68 -7.95 -16.70
N LEU A 487 -25.26 -7.21 -15.68
CA LEU A 487 -23.91 -6.68 -15.56
C LEU A 487 -23.16 -7.56 -14.56
N VAL A 488 -22.11 -8.23 -15.02
CA VAL A 488 -21.30 -9.13 -14.18
C VAL A 488 -19.92 -8.52 -13.95
N ASP A 489 -19.53 -8.38 -12.69
CA ASP A 489 -18.22 -7.86 -12.27
C ASP A 489 -17.43 -8.95 -11.56
N PHE A 490 -16.20 -9.19 -12.01
CA PHE A 490 -15.24 -10.09 -11.38
C PHE A 490 -14.33 -9.28 -10.47
N TRP A 491 -14.37 -9.53 -9.19
CA TRP A 491 -13.62 -8.73 -8.23
C TRP A 491 -13.11 -9.57 -7.05
N ASN A 492 -12.24 -8.99 -6.24
CA ASN A 492 -11.82 -9.55 -4.96
C ASN A 492 -11.54 -8.42 -3.97
N THR A 493 -11.61 -8.71 -2.69
CA THR A 493 -11.46 -7.72 -1.61
C THR A 493 -10.07 -7.06 -1.57
N TRP A 494 -9.06 -7.68 -2.15
CA TRP A 494 -7.70 -7.18 -2.30
C TRP A 494 -7.47 -6.43 -3.63
N CYS A 495 -8.43 -6.43 -4.54
CA CYS A 495 -8.32 -5.78 -5.84
C CYS A 495 -8.67 -4.28 -5.73
N GLY A 496 -7.69 -3.42 -5.49
CA GLY A 496 -7.89 -1.98 -5.38
C GLY A 496 -8.58 -1.33 -6.59
N PRO A 497 -8.16 -1.59 -7.85
CA PRO A 497 -8.86 -1.09 -9.04
C PRO A 497 -10.31 -1.56 -9.14
N CYS A 498 -10.61 -2.82 -8.73
CA CYS A 498 -11.98 -3.33 -8.71
C CYS A 498 -12.86 -2.53 -7.73
N GLN A 499 -12.34 -2.31 -6.51
CA GLN A 499 -13.06 -1.54 -5.49
C GLN A 499 -13.32 -0.09 -5.93
N ALA A 500 -12.34 0.56 -6.56
CA ALA A 500 -12.50 1.90 -7.11
C ALA A 500 -13.57 1.92 -8.21
N ALA A 501 -13.59 0.92 -9.08
CA ALA A 501 -14.59 0.78 -10.14
C ALA A 501 -15.99 0.53 -9.56
N ILE A 502 -16.14 -0.33 -8.56
CA ILE A 502 -17.39 -0.59 -7.86
C ILE A 502 -17.90 0.71 -7.22
N LYS A 503 -17.05 1.43 -6.48
CA LYS A 503 -17.39 2.72 -5.86
C LYS A 503 -17.87 3.75 -6.89
N ALA A 504 -17.24 3.82 -8.05
CA ALA A 504 -17.62 4.72 -9.13
C ALA A 504 -18.98 4.36 -9.76
N ASN A 505 -19.39 3.08 -9.70
CA ASN A 505 -20.65 2.60 -10.26
C ASN A 505 -21.84 2.74 -9.30
N GLU A 506 -21.64 2.83 -7.98
CA GLU A 506 -22.74 2.92 -7.02
C GLU A 506 -23.71 4.08 -7.31
N PRO A 507 -23.26 5.31 -7.64
CA PRO A 507 -24.18 6.38 -8.02
C PRO A 507 -24.99 6.08 -9.28
N LEU A 508 -24.44 5.33 -10.25
CA LEU A 508 -25.15 4.96 -11.48
C LEU A 508 -26.36 4.06 -11.20
N LYS A 509 -26.26 3.16 -10.22
CA LYS A 509 -27.33 2.24 -9.83
C LYS A 509 -28.57 2.95 -9.28
N THR A 510 -28.36 4.10 -8.65
CA THR A 510 -29.44 4.93 -8.09
C THR A 510 -29.86 6.07 -9.02
N GLY A 511 -29.05 6.37 -10.04
CA GLY A 511 -29.24 7.43 -11.04
C GLY A 511 -29.57 6.89 -12.43
N GLU A 512 -28.64 7.05 -13.36
CA GLU A 512 -28.84 6.79 -14.82
C GLU A 512 -29.20 5.33 -15.14
N LEU A 513 -28.67 4.37 -14.39
CA LEU A 513 -28.90 2.93 -14.60
C LEU A 513 -29.92 2.34 -13.60
N LYS A 514 -30.70 3.20 -12.94
CA LYS A 514 -31.77 2.74 -12.04
C LYS A 514 -32.90 2.14 -12.86
N SER A 515 -32.95 0.81 -12.93
CA SER A 515 -33.99 0.07 -13.63
C SER A 515 -34.15 -1.32 -13.02
N ASP A 516 -35.38 -1.81 -12.93
CA ASP A 516 -35.68 -3.17 -12.53
C ASP A 516 -35.27 -4.20 -13.59
N ASP A 517 -34.99 -3.73 -14.81
CA ASP A 517 -34.51 -4.56 -15.92
C ASP A 517 -32.99 -4.74 -15.94
N ILE A 518 -32.27 -4.10 -15.02
CA ILE A 518 -30.80 -4.23 -14.87
C ILE A 518 -30.48 -5.01 -13.60
N VAL A 519 -29.73 -6.07 -13.72
CA VAL A 519 -29.26 -6.90 -12.58
C VAL A 519 -27.73 -6.81 -12.49
N TRP A 520 -27.25 -6.41 -11.31
CA TRP A 520 -25.82 -6.37 -10.99
C TRP A 520 -25.43 -7.67 -10.29
N ILE A 521 -24.44 -8.38 -10.83
CA ILE A 521 -23.90 -9.62 -10.26
C ILE A 521 -22.41 -9.43 -10.02
N TYR A 522 -21.95 -9.80 -8.83
CA TYR A 522 -20.56 -9.69 -8.38
C TYR A 522 -20.03 -11.08 -8.06
N LEU A 523 -19.00 -11.49 -8.78
CA LEU A 523 -18.32 -12.77 -8.59
C LEU A 523 -16.98 -12.52 -7.90
N ALA A 524 -16.73 -13.20 -6.79
CA ALA A 524 -15.46 -13.20 -6.07
C ALA A 524 -15.04 -14.64 -5.77
N ASN A 525 -13.79 -14.87 -5.39
CA ASN A 525 -13.33 -16.20 -4.99
C ASN A 525 -12.89 -16.25 -3.51
N GLU A 526 -12.48 -17.44 -3.10
CA GLU A 526 -12.07 -17.76 -1.73
C GLU A 526 -10.83 -17.01 -1.24
N THR A 527 -10.03 -16.42 -2.12
CA THR A 527 -8.90 -15.56 -1.75
C THR A 527 -9.34 -14.24 -1.10
N SER A 528 -10.63 -13.90 -1.22
CA SER A 528 -11.27 -12.83 -0.43
C SER A 528 -11.62 -13.36 0.95
N PRO A 529 -10.96 -12.92 2.05
CA PRO A 529 -11.28 -13.38 3.40
C PRO A 529 -12.75 -13.14 3.73
N LEU A 530 -13.43 -14.14 4.30
CA LEU A 530 -14.89 -14.19 4.38
C LEU A 530 -15.51 -12.99 5.12
N VAL A 531 -14.89 -12.55 6.23
CA VAL A 531 -15.37 -11.37 6.97
C VAL A 531 -15.22 -10.10 6.14
N THR A 532 -14.04 -9.90 5.54
CA THR A 532 -13.79 -8.72 4.69
C THR A 532 -14.76 -8.69 3.51
N TYR A 533 -14.99 -9.86 2.89
CA TYR A 533 -15.94 -10.01 1.79
C TYR A 533 -17.35 -9.64 2.23
N LYS A 534 -17.88 -10.22 3.31
CA LYS A 534 -19.21 -9.91 3.85
C LYS A 534 -19.35 -8.43 4.23
N THR A 535 -18.32 -7.86 4.86
CA THR A 535 -18.32 -6.44 5.25
C THR A 535 -18.41 -5.52 4.04
N GLN A 536 -17.68 -5.86 2.97
CA GLN A 536 -17.67 -5.03 1.75
C GLN A 536 -18.97 -5.18 0.95
N ILE A 537 -19.46 -6.40 0.72
CA ILE A 537 -20.69 -6.61 -0.04
C ILE A 537 -21.92 -6.03 0.65
N GLY A 538 -21.91 -5.86 1.98
CA GLY A 538 -22.96 -5.14 2.70
C GLY A 538 -23.13 -3.67 2.29
N LYS A 539 -22.14 -3.10 1.58
CA LYS A 539 -22.13 -1.73 1.06
C LYS A 539 -22.32 -1.66 -0.47
N ILE A 540 -22.45 -2.80 -1.13
CA ILE A 540 -22.50 -2.91 -2.60
C ILE A 540 -23.87 -3.50 -2.98
N ALA A 541 -24.70 -2.72 -3.65
CA ALA A 541 -26.01 -3.18 -4.11
C ALA A 541 -25.85 -4.17 -5.28
N GLY A 542 -26.44 -5.37 -5.16
CA GLY A 542 -26.39 -6.41 -6.19
C GLY A 542 -26.46 -7.83 -5.63
N LYS A 543 -26.30 -8.82 -6.50
CA LYS A 543 -26.22 -10.23 -6.15
C LYS A 543 -24.76 -10.64 -6.04
N HIS A 544 -24.37 -11.28 -4.96
CA HIS A 544 -22.99 -11.62 -4.63
C HIS A 544 -22.79 -13.13 -4.57
N TYR A 545 -21.87 -13.65 -5.35
CA TYR A 545 -21.47 -15.06 -5.36
C TYR A 545 -20.01 -15.20 -4.95
N ARG A 546 -19.69 -16.23 -4.15
CA ARG A 546 -18.34 -16.57 -3.75
C ARG A 546 -17.97 -17.94 -4.28
N LEU A 547 -17.12 -17.95 -5.30
CA LEU A 547 -16.74 -19.14 -6.08
C LEU A 547 -15.54 -19.84 -5.44
N ASN A 548 -15.45 -21.16 -5.60
CA ASN A 548 -14.23 -21.89 -5.30
C ASN A 548 -13.15 -21.65 -6.39
N GLU A 549 -11.93 -22.14 -6.14
CA GLU A 549 -10.79 -21.89 -7.03
C GLU A 549 -11.00 -22.46 -8.44
N GLU A 550 -11.54 -23.67 -8.57
CA GLU A 550 -11.80 -24.32 -9.85
C GLU A 550 -12.82 -23.54 -10.69
N GLN A 551 -13.95 -23.17 -10.07
CA GLN A 551 -15.01 -22.38 -10.70
C GLN A 551 -14.49 -21.00 -11.14
N TRP A 552 -13.74 -20.34 -10.28
CA TRP A 552 -13.14 -19.03 -10.56
C TRP A 552 -12.16 -19.10 -11.72
N LYS A 553 -11.23 -20.05 -11.69
CA LYS A 553 -10.23 -20.23 -12.75
C LYS A 553 -10.90 -20.48 -14.09
N TYR A 554 -11.87 -21.39 -14.15
CA TYR A 554 -12.61 -21.68 -15.37
C TYR A 554 -13.30 -20.44 -15.96
N LEU A 555 -14.02 -19.66 -15.12
CA LEU A 555 -14.72 -18.47 -15.59
C LEU A 555 -13.74 -17.37 -16.03
N CYS A 556 -12.64 -17.16 -15.32
CA CYS A 556 -11.61 -16.21 -15.74
C CYS A 556 -11.00 -16.59 -17.09
N GLU A 557 -10.73 -17.86 -17.35
CA GLU A 557 -10.25 -18.36 -18.64
C GLU A 557 -11.30 -18.18 -19.75
N LYS A 558 -12.56 -18.60 -19.49
CA LYS A 558 -13.69 -18.50 -20.43
C LYS A 558 -13.92 -17.05 -20.90
N PHE A 559 -13.88 -16.10 -19.97
CA PHE A 559 -14.15 -14.70 -20.25
C PHE A 559 -12.91 -13.84 -20.46
N LYS A 560 -11.72 -14.44 -20.45
CA LYS A 560 -10.42 -13.76 -20.60
C LYS A 560 -10.27 -12.60 -19.61
N VAL A 561 -10.75 -12.83 -18.37
CA VAL A 561 -10.61 -11.86 -17.27
C VAL A 561 -9.15 -11.86 -16.85
N ASP A 562 -8.42 -10.80 -17.19
CA ASP A 562 -7.05 -10.59 -16.74
C ASP A 562 -7.02 -9.61 -15.54
N ARG A 563 -5.83 -9.40 -14.99
CA ARG A 563 -5.65 -8.45 -13.87
C ARG A 563 -6.02 -6.99 -14.22
N LYS A 564 -6.32 -6.68 -15.48
CA LYS A 564 -6.66 -5.33 -15.95
C LYS A 564 -8.12 -5.17 -16.37
N SER A 565 -8.78 -6.25 -16.78
CA SER A 565 -10.18 -6.23 -17.23
C SER A 565 -11.07 -6.87 -16.16
N THR A 566 -11.75 -6.06 -15.38
CA THR A 566 -12.70 -6.51 -14.37
C THR A 566 -14.15 -6.44 -14.85
N ARG A 567 -14.40 -6.10 -16.12
CA ARG A 567 -15.75 -5.90 -16.65
C ARG A 567 -15.99 -6.64 -17.93
N LEU A 568 -17.09 -7.39 -17.98
CA LEU A 568 -17.72 -7.90 -19.17
C LEU A 568 -19.04 -7.17 -19.37
N ASN A 569 -19.16 -6.45 -20.49
CA ASN A 569 -20.44 -6.01 -20.99
C ASN A 569 -20.96 -7.13 -21.89
N SER A 570 -21.92 -7.91 -21.43
CA SER A 570 -22.66 -8.83 -22.29
C SER A 570 -23.96 -8.16 -22.72
N SER A 571 -24.05 -7.87 -24.00
CA SER A 571 -25.31 -7.56 -24.69
C SER A 571 -26.15 -8.81 -24.88
#